data_dca83a0c21a119d1244a379ffabf8c3f
#
_entry.id   dca83a0c21a119d1244a379ffabf8c3f
#
_cell.length_a   1.000
_cell.length_b   1.000
_cell.length_c   1.000
_cell.angle_alpha   90.00
_cell.angle_beta   90.00
_cell.angle_gamma   90.00
#
_symmetry.space_group_name_H-M   'P 1'
#
loop_
_entity.id
_entity.type
_entity.pdbx_description
1 polymer ?
#
loop_
_entity_poly.entity_id
_entity_poly.type
_entity_poly.pdbx_seq_one_letter_code
_entity_poly.pdbx_strand_id
1 'polypeptide(L)'
;MATTGLPCSTETDVSRVTEALEMITPMWNVWVLMAVSAQPLRYTEIKARLPWLMDGTLHPKLRKLTDAGLVERTEVTSGHVTYGLTGRGTELMPALTVIAAWGEQHLEQPVINNAVSGRPERVEQVPAAQNAQDALALIGPRHATPILWTLKARGASSAMALSAAVMPGHRASNIYPQVDRLVDDHLLHKDGRLYDLTSSAHALAPVYQALSAWAGGRPLTGEHPLWGQQQTPTHVLTGPWVTTQARTRTPAVALAAGEPALLPQTPAAPTTPWRSRDLFSHQTPARPLALPQTGGPRR
;
A
#
# COMPACT_ATOMS: atom_id res chain seq x y z
N MET A 1 24.18 -8.22 -23.01
CA MET A 1 22.91 -7.97 -22.33
C MET A 1 22.18 -9.31 -22.22
N ALA A 2 21.97 -9.79 -20.99
CA ALA A 2 21.22 -11.03 -20.80
C ALA A 2 19.75 -10.72 -21.06
N THR A 3 19.17 -11.29 -22.10
CA THR A 3 17.75 -11.20 -22.39
C THR A 3 17.00 -12.02 -21.34
N THR A 4 16.15 -11.36 -20.56
CA THR A 4 15.25 -12.01 -19.57
C THR A 4 14.30 -13.02 -20.21
N GLY A 5 14.32 -13.16 -21.54
CA GLY A 5 13.44 -14.01 -22.32
C GLY A 5 11.97 -13.57 -22.32
N LEU A 6 11.71 -12.36 -21.84
CA LEU A 6 10.44 -11.66 -22.02
C LEU A 6 10.50 -10.88 -23.35
N PRO A 7 9.35 -10.66 -24.04
CA PRO A 7 9.29 -9.73 -25.16
C PRO A 7 9.82 -8.36 -24.74
N CYS A 8 10.57 -7.67 -25.62
CA CYS A 8 11.18 -6.37 -25.28
C CYS A 8 10.18 -5.32 -24.74
N SER A 9 8.95 -5.35 -25.24
CA SER A 9 7.87 -4.49 -24.73
C SER A 9 7.52 -4.79 -23.27
N THR A 10 7.47 -6.06 -22.90
CA THR A 10 7.19 -6.52 -21.54
C THR A 10 8.33 -6.19 -20.59
N GLU A 11 9.59 -6.33 -21.03
CA GLU A 11 10.77 -5.99 -20.24
C GLU A 11 10.84 -4.50 -19.94
N THR A 12 10.57 -3.66 -20.95
CA THR A 12 10.49 -2.19 -20.77
C THR A 12 9.37 -1.82 -19.80
N ASP A 13 8.25 -2.50 -19.86
CA ASP A 13 7.09 -2.23 -19.02
C ASP A 13 7.36 -2.63 -17.55
N VAL A 14 7.96 -3.79 -17.30
CA VAL A 14 8.42 -4.20 -15.96
C VAL A 14 9.36 -3.15 -15.36
N SER A 15 10.31 -2.63 -16.13
CA SER A 15 11.24 -1.60 -15.67
C SER A 15 10.51 -0.35 -15.23
N ARG A 16 9.58 0.16 -16.06
CA ARG A 16 8.76 1.34 -15.75
C ARG A 16 7.89 1.14 -14.51
N VAL A 17 7.26 -0.03 -14.38
CA VAL A 17 6.46 -0.35 -13.18
C VAL A 17 7.35 -0.44 -11.94
N THR A 18 8.55 -1.00 -12.05
CA THR A 18 9.49 -1.06 -10.94
C THR A 18 9.92 0.34 -10.49
N GLU A 19 10.26 1.23 -11.44
CA GLU A 19 10.57 2.64 -11.16
C GLU A 19 9.38 3.37 -10.52
N ALA A 20 8.17 3.11 -11.00
CA ALA A 20 6.94 3.65 -10.42
C ALA A 20 6.77 3.21 -8.96
N LEU A 21 6.98 1.92 -8.69
CA LEU A 21 6.93 1.37 -7.34
C LEU A 21 7.99 1.97 -6.42
N GLU A 22 9.20 2.20 -6.89
CA GLU A 22 10.26 2.86 -6.10
C GLU A 22 9.86 4.28 -5.64
N MET A 23 9.05 4.99 -6.43
CA MET A 23 8.54 6.32 -6.06
C MET A 23 7.43 6.27 -5.00
N ILE A 24 6.52 5.29 -5.07
CA ILE A 24 5.31 5.26 -4.25
C ILE A 24 5.41 4.34 -3.02
N THR A 25 6.21 3.27 -3.07
CA THR A 25 6.37 2.30 -1.97
C THR A 25 6.97 2.88 -0.68
N PRO A 26 7.86 3.90 -0.69
CA PRO A 26 8.43 4.38 0.55
C PRO A 26 7.34 4.74 1.55
N MET A 27 7.47 4.18 2.77
CA MET A 27 6.50 4.32 3.86
C MET A 27 5.98 5.76 3.99
N TRP A 28 4.67 5.91 4.11
CA TRP A 28 3.93 7.17 4.23
C TRP A 28 3.74 7.98 2.93
N ASN A 29 4.37 7.61 1.80
CA ASN A 29 4.17 8.35 0.55
C ASN A 29 2.71 8.31 0.11
N VAL A 30 2.06 7.14 0.16
CA VAL A 30 0.64 6.97 -0.17
C VAL A 30 -0.26 7.83 0.73
N TRP A 31 0.04 7.86 2.04
CA TRP A 31 -0.72 8.67 2.99
C TRP A 31 -0.65 10.16 2.68
N VAL A 32 0.54 10.66 2.31
CA VAL A 32 0.72 12.05 1.92
C VAL A 32 -0.02 12.36 0.62
N LEU A 33 0.11 11.49 -0.41
CA LEU A 33 -0.59 11.66 -1.68
C LEU A 33 -2.11 11.69 -1.49
N MET A 34 -2.65 10.75 -0.72
CA MET A 34 -4.09 10.70 -0.43
C MET A 34 -4.54 11.90 0.43
N ALA A 35 -3.69 12.41 1.32
CA ALA A 35 -4.01 13.58 2.12
C ALA A 35 -4.24 14.83 1.28
N VAL A 36 -3.47 15.00 0.20
CA VAL A 36 -3.53 16.19 -0.67
C VAL A 36 -4.37 15.96 -1.94
N SER A 37 -5.02 14.79 -2.07
CA SER A 37 -5.73 14.42 -3.31
C SER A 37 -6.98 15.23 -3.59
N ALA A 38 -7.71 15.65 -2.55
CA ALA A 38 -8.96 16.37 -2.70
C ALA A 38 -8.76 17.86 -3.00
N GLN A 39 -7.72 18.46 -2.43
CA GLN A 39 -7.37 19.87 -2.61
C GLN A 39 -5.95 20.14 -2.12
N PRO A 40 -5.28 21.18 -2.62
CA PRO A 40 -4.01 21.63 -2.07
C PRO A 40 -4.14 22.01 -0.60
N LEU A 41 -3.17 21.61 0.21
CA LEU A 41 -3.14 21.82 1.65
C LEU A 41 -1.88 22.53 2.10
N ARG A 42 -1.98 23.34 3.17
CA ARG A 42 -0.83 23.86 3.88
C ARG A 42 -0.13 22.76 4.65
N TYR A 43 1.14 22.96 4.96
CA TYR A 43 1.90 22.01 5.78
C TYR A 43 1.20 21.67 7.10
N THR A 44 0.68 22.68 7.79
CA THR A 44 -0.05 22.51 9.06
C THR A 44 -1.34 21.70 8.90
N GLU A 45 -2.02 21.82 7.77
CA GLU A 45 -3.24 21.06 7.47
C GLU A 45 -2.91 19.61 7.15
N ILE A 46 -1.82 19.35 6.41
CA ILE A 46 -1.33 17.98 6.19
C ILE A 46 -0.95 17.35 7.53
N LYS A 47 -0.25 18.10 8.39
CA LYS A 47 0.14 17.66 9.72
C LYS A 47 -1.08 17.34 10.60
N ALA A 48 -2.13 18.16 10.52
CA ALA A 48 -3.38 17.92 11.25
C ALA A 48 -4.09 16.64 10.75
N ARG A 49 -3.98 16.32 9.46
CA ARG A 49 -4.53 15.10 8.88
C ARG A 49 -3.70 13.85 9.18
N LEU A 50 -2.38 14.01 9.35
CA LEU A 50 -1.42 12.94 9.62
C LEU A 50 -0.68 13.22 10.94
N PRO A 51 -1.38 13.26 12.09
CA PRO A 51 -0.81 13.72 13.36
C PRO A 51 0.32 12.83 13.88
N TRP A 52 0.31 11.55 13.49
CA TRP A 52 1.38 10.60 13.85
C TRP A 52 2.66 10.78 13.05
N LEU A 53 2.62 11.52 11.94
CA LEU A 53 3.79 11.74 11.09
C LEU A 53 4.59 12.94 11.62
N MET A 54 5.76 12.70 12.15
CA MET A 54 6.62 13.76 12.72
C MET A 54 7.18 14.67 11.62
N ASP A 55 7.49 15.94 11.98
CA ASP A 55 8.02 16.94 11.03
C ASP A 55 9.31 16.48 10.35
N GLY A 56 10.21 15.83 11.10
CA GLY A 56 11.43 15.23 10.56
C GLY A 56 11.18 14.14 9.49
N THR A 57 9.96 13.58 9.45
CA THR A 57 9.55 12.61 8.44
C THR A 57 8.72 13.25 7.33
N LEU A 58 7.77 14.13 7.66
CA LEU A 58 6.86 14.73 6.68
C LEU A 58 7.57 15.63 5.69
N HIS A 59 8.46 16.51 6.13
CA HIS A 59 9.23 17.40 5.26
C HIS A 59 10.04 16.67 4.17
N PRO A 60 10.88 15.66 4.52
CA PRO A 60 11.59 14.87 3.51
C PRO A 60 10.66 14.13 2.54
N LYS A 61 9.47 13.69 3.01
CA LYS A 61 8.49 13.03 2.15
C LYS A 61 7.89 13.98 1.13
N LEU A 62 7.43 15.15 1.58
CA LEU A 62 6.91 16.18 0.68
C LEU A 62 7.96 16.58 -0.36
N ARG A 63 9.21 16.79 0.06
CA ARG A 63 10.31 17.10 -0.86
C ARG A 63 10.51 15.98 -1.89
N LYS A 64 10.61 14.72 -1.47
CA LYS A 64 10.78 13.57 -2.39
C LYS A 64 9.62 13.43 -3.36
N LEU A 65 8.38 13.63 -2.91
CA LEU A 65 7.21 13.59 -3.78
C LEU A 65 7.17 14.77 -4.76
N THR A 66 7.68 15.94 -4.35
CA THR A 66 7.84 17.10 -5.24
C THR A 66 8.95 16.85 -6.27
N ASP A 67 10.09 16.32 -5.83
CA ASP A 67 11.22 15.96 -6.72
C ASP A 67 10.81 14.86 -7.73
N ALA A 68 9.92 13.95 -7.33
CA ALA A 68 9.33 12.92 -8.19
C ALA A 68 8.22 13.45 -9.13
N GLY A 69 7.85 14.73 -9.01
CA GLY A 69 6.81 15.37 -9.83
C GLY A 69 5.39 14.85 -9.55
N LEU A 70 5.14 14.29 -8.36
CA LEU A 70 3.81 13.83 -7.94
C LEU A 70 3.05 14.87 -7.11
N VAL A 71 3.78 15.71 -6.40
CA VAL A 71 3.25 16.82 -5.59
C VAL A 71 3.87 18.12 -6.09
N GLU A 72 3.08 19.15 -6.18
CA GLU A 72 3.55 20.52 -6.44
C GLU A 72 3.52 21.35 -5.17
N ARG A 73 4.51 22.23 -5.04
CA ARG A 73 4.61 23.22 -3.99
C ARG A 73 4.31 24.59 -4.57
N THR A 74 3.20 25.19 -4.18
CA THR A 74 2.75 26.48 -4.69
C THR A 74 2.78 27.55 -3.59
N GLU A 75 3.36 28.68 -3.89
CA GLU A 75 3.31 29.87 -3.02
C GLU A 75 2.14 30.75 -3.47
N VAL A 76 1.08 30.74 -2.65
CA VAL A 76 -0.17 31.49 -3.00
C VAL A 76 -0.03 32.98 -2.67
N THR A 77 0.66 33.30 -1.58
CA THR A 77 0.99 34.67 -1.13
C THR A 77 2.29 34.60 -0.34
N SER A 78 2.96 35.74 -0.16
CA SER A 78 4.21 35.79 0.61
C SER A 78 4.07 35.06 1.96
N GLY A 79 4.78 33.93 2.10
CA GLY A 79 4.75 33.06 3.28
C GLY A 79 3.64 32.01 3.34
N HIS A 80 2.73 31.92 2.36
CA HIS A 80 1.69 30.90 2.32
C HIS A 80 1.97 29.84 1.26
N VAL A 81 2.52 28.72 1.68
CA VAL A 81 2.85 27.58 0.83
C VAL A 81 1.80 26.50 0.96
N THR A 82 1.33 26.01 -0.17
CA THR A 82 0.44 24.83 -0.28
C THR A 82 1.11 23.71 -1.06
N TYR A 83 0.68 22.51 -0.80
CA TYR A 83 1.09 21.28 -1.49
C TYR A 83 -0.16 20.63 -2.10
N GLY A 84 -0.13 20.39 -3.39
CA GLY A 84 -1.21 19.73 -4.13
C GLY A 84 -0.67 18.63 -5.03
N LEU A 85 -1.55 17.83 -5.61
CA LEU A 85 -1.13 16.87 -6.64
C LEU A 85 -0.82 17.61 -7.93
N THR A 86 0.24 17.18 -8.62
CA THR A 86 0.45 17.52 -10.03
C THR A 86 -0.55 16.77 -10.93
N GLY A 87 -0.59 17.07 -12.23
CA GLY A 87 -1.32 16.27 -13.20
C GLY A 87 -0.94 14.78 -13.11
N ARG A 88 0.38 14.48 -13.06
CA ARG A 88 0.90 13.12 -12.91
C ARG A 88 0.51 12.48 -11.58
N GLY A 89 0.49 13.26 -10.50
CA GLY A 89 0.02 12.78 -9.19
C GLY A 89 -1.48 12.47 -9.20
N THR A 90 -2.29 13.28 -9.88
CA THR A 90 -3.73 13.07 -10.05
C THR A 90 -4.00 11.80 -10.87
N GLU A 91 -3.27 11.59 -11.96
CA GLU A 91 -3.35 10.38 -12.77
C GLU A 91 -2.93 9.09 -12.04
N LEU A 92 -2.14 9.20 -10.96
CA LEU A 92 -1.78 8.06 -10.10
C LEU A 92 -2.92 7.62 -9.19
N MET A 93 -3.83 8.51 -8.80
CA MET A 93 -4.86 8.21 -7.79
C MET A 93 -5.74 7.00 -8.13
N PRO A 94 -6.21 6.80 -9.38
CA PRO A 94 -6.92 5.58 -9.74
C PRO A 94 -6.11 4.29 -9.52
N ALA A 95 -4.80 4.32 -9.81
CA ALA A 95 -3.95 3.15 -9.56
C ALA A 95 -3.83 2.86 -8.05
N LEU A 96 -3.68 3.89 -7.21
CA LEU A 96 -3.68 3.74 -5.76
C LEU A 96 -5.02 3.19 -5.24
N THR A 97 -6.14 3.56 -5.87
CA THR A 97 -7.46 3.00 -5.54
C THR A 97 -7.53 1.50 -5.82
N VAL A 98 -7.01 1.06 -6.97
CA VAL A 98 -6.95 -0.38 -7.32
C VAL A 98 -6.04 -1.14 -6.35
N ILE A 99 -4.90 -0.56 -5.99
CA ILE A 99 -3.97 -1.15 -5.02
C ILE A 99 -4.64 -1.30 -3.64
N ALA A 100 -5.35 -0.25 -3.18
CA ALA A 100 -6.08 -0.28 -1.92
C ALA A 100 -7.19 -1.34 -1.90
N ALA A 101 -7.94 -1.44 -3.00
CA ALA A 101 -8.99 -2.45 -3.14
C ALA A 101 -8.45 -3.88 -3.14
N TRP A 102 -7.30 -4.12 -3.78
CA TRP A 102 -6.63 -5.40 -3.69
C TRP A 102 -6.18 -5.70 -2.25
N GLY A 103 -5.58 -4.72 -1.56
CA GLY A 103 -5.17 -4.86 -0.17
C GLY A 103 -6.34 -5.19 0.76
N GLU A 104 -7.48 -4.52 0.60
CA GLU A 104 -8.71 -4.78 1.38
C GLU A 104 -9.22 -6.22 1.20
N GLN A 105 -9.08 -6.79 -0.01
CA GLN A 105 -9.62 -8.10 -0.34
C GLN A 105 -8.68 -9.26 0.00
N HIS A 106 -7.37 -9.04 -0.03
CA HIS A 106 -6.38 -10.12 0.02
C HIS A 106 -5.43 -10.08 1.21
N LEU A 107 -5.37 -8.94 1.93
CA LEU A 107 -4.56 -8.83 3.13
C LEU A 107 -5.36 -9.18 4.38
N GLU A 108 -4.69 -9.76 5.36
CA GLU A 108 -5.28 -10.01 6.66
C GLU A 108 -5.61 -8.68 7.35
N GLN A 109 -6.84 -8.58 7.84
CA GLN A 109 -7.23 -7.41 8.62
C GLN A 109 -6.53 -7.43 9.97
N PRO A 110 -5.97 -6.30 10.43
CA PRO A 110 -5.33 -6.22 11.72
C PRO A 110 -6.32 -6.53 12.85
N VAL A 111 -5.86 -7.34 13.79
CA VAL A 111 -6.61 -7.65 15.01
C VAL A 111 -6.14 -6.71 16.11
N ILE A 112 -7.05 -5.97 16.70
CA ILE A 112 -6.80 -5.10 17.84
C ILE A 112 -7.49 -5.65 19.08
N ASN A 113 -6.89 -5.42 20.25
CA ASN A 113 -7.58 -5.72 21.51
C ASN A 113 -8.59 -4.59 21.77
N ASN A 114 -9.86 -4.94 21.81
CA ASN A 114 -10.92 -4.01 22.17
C ASN A 114 -10.67 -3.50 23.60
N ALA A 115 -10.53 -2.19 23.76
CA ALA A 115 -10.19 -1.55 25.04
C ALA A 115 -11.27 -1.76 26.12
N VAL A 116 -12.52 -2.08 25.72
CA VAL A 116 -13.65 -2.28 26.63
C VAL A 116 -13.82 -3.75 27.01
N SER A 117 -13.72 -4.65 26.02
CA SER A 117 -13.95 -6.10 26.24
C SER A 117 -12.67 -6.88 26.52
N GLY A 118 -11.48 -6.31 26.25
CA GLY A 118 -10.19 -6.99 26.33
C GLY A 118 -10.02 -8.14 25.33
N ARG A 119 -10.99 -8.35 24.44
CA ARG A 119 -10.97 -9.44 23.45
C ARG A 119 -10.35 -8.96 22.12
N PRO A 120 -9.66 -9.85 21.42
CA PRO A 120 -9.17 -9.58 20.08
C PRO A 120 -10.37 -9.39 19.13
N GLU A 121 -10.41 -8.25 18.44
CA GLU A 121 -11.45 -7.89 17.49
C GLU A 121 -10.79 -7.45 16.18
N ARG A 122 -11.34 -7.88 15.04
CA ARG A 122 -10.86 -7.41 13.75
C ARG A 122 -11.30 -5.97 13.54
N VAL A 123 -10.40 -5.16 13.00
CA VAL A 123 -10.72 -3.78 12.63
C VAL A 123 -11.77 -3.82 11.51
N GLU A 124 -12.93 -3.25 11.77
CA GLU A 124 -14.06 -3.29 10.83
C GLU A 124 -13.78 -2.54 9.53
N GLN A 125 -12.97 -1.49 9.59
CA GLN A 125 -12.57 -0.71 8.41
C GLN A 125 -11.10 -0.27 8.53
N VAL A 126 -10.27 -0.76 7.60
CA VAL A 126 -8.90 -0.30 7.44
C VAL A 126 -8.88 0.86 6.45
N PRO A 127 -8.19 1.99 6.75
CA PRO A 127 -8.08 3.10 5.82
C PRO A 127 -7.49 2.65 4.47
N ALA A 128 -8.03 3.17 3.36
CA ALA A 128 -7.55 2.84 2.02
C ALA A 128 -6.05 3.12 1.83
N ALA A 129 -5.52 4.17 2.48
CA ALA A 129 -4.10 4.47 2.47
C ALA A 129 -3.26 3.38 3.14
N GLN A 130 -3.77 2.76 4.21
CA GLN A 130 -3.11 1.63 4.87
C GLN A 130 -3.13 0.39 3.97
N ASN A 131 -4.30 0.02 3.44
CA ASN A 131 -4.42 -1.11 2.52
C ASN A 131 -3.48 -0.96 1.31
N ALA A 132 -3.40 0.23 0.73
CA ALA A 132 -2.47 0.50 -0.37
C ALA A 132 -1.01 0.43 0.07
N GLN A 133 -0.67 0.97 1.25
CA GLN A 133 0.69 0.93 1.79
C GLN A 133 1.15 -0.50 2.04
N ASP A 134 0.28 -1.34 2.62
CA ASP A 134 0.58 -2.73 2.94
C ASP A 134 0.70 -3.57 1.65
N ALA A 135 -0.19 -3.38 0.69
CA ALA A 135 -0.08 -4.01 -0.63
C ALA A 135 1.23 -3.63 -1.33
N LEU A 136 1.61 -2.35 -1.30
CA LEU A 136 2.87 -1.87 -1.87
C LEU A 136 4.09 -2.44 -1.13
N ALA A 137 4.00 -2.71 0.17
CA ALA A 137 5.08 -3.34 0.92
C ALA A 137 5.38 -4.77 0.44
N LEU A 138 4.40 -5.47 -0.13
CA LEU A 138 4.57 -6.81 -0.71
C LEU A 138 5.20 -6.77 -2.11
N ILE A 139 4.70 -5.90 -3.00
CA ILE A 139 5.10 -5.87 -4.41
C ILE A 139 6.23 -4.89 -4.72
N GLY A 140 6.49 -3.91 -3.85
CA GLY A 140 7.49 -2.85 -4.05
C GLY A 140 8.95 -3.25 -3.84
N PRO A 141 9.32 -4.29 -3.07
CA PRO A 141 10.70 -4.71 -2.97
C PRO A 141 11.30 -5.03 -4.33
N ARG A 142 12.58 -4.65 -4.50
CA ARG A 142 13.30 -4.57 -5.78
C ARG A 142 13.08 -5.74 -6.75
N HIS A 143 12.93 -6.97 -6.26
CA HIS A 143 12.82 -8.16 -7.11
C HIS A 143 11.43 -8.79 -7.06
N ALA A 144 10.51 -8.33 -6.21
CA ALA A 144 9.18 -8.90 -6.07
C ALA A 144 8.40 -8.82 -7.40
N THR A 145 8.19 -7.61 -7.91
CA THR A 145 7.48 -7.39 -9.18
C THR A 145 8.13 -8.11 -10.37
N PRO A 146 9.45 -8.05 -10.61
CA PRO A 146 10.08 -8.82 -11.67
C PRO A 146 9.89 -10.34 -11.56
N ILE A 147 9.91 -10.91 -10.34
CA ILE A 147 9.64 -12.35 -10.14
C ILE A 147 8.19 -12.68 -10.50
N LEU A 148 7.21 -11.94 -9.95
CA LEU A 148 5.79 -12.15 -10.23
C LEU A 148 5.49 -12.01 -11.72
N TRP A 149 6.09 -11.04 -12.38
CA TRP A 149 5.93 -10.80 -13.80
C TRP A 149 6.51 -11.93 -14.65
N THR A 150 7.71 -12.43 -14.27
CA THR A 150 8.35 -13.56 -14.94
C THR A 150 7.49 -14.83 -14.83
N LEU A 151 6.97 -15.11 -13.62
CA LEU A 151 6.07 -16.26 -13.41
C LEU A 151 4.76 -16.10 -14.18
N LYS A 152 4.20 -14.89 -14.24
CA LYS A 152 3.00 -14.64 -15.06
C LYS A 152 3.23 -14.91 -16.55
N ALA A 153 4.42 -14.56 -17.04
CA ALA A 153 4.77 -14.73 -18.46
C ALA A 153 5.16 -16.16 -18.84
N ARG A 154 5.81 -16.89 -17.93
CA ARG A 154 6.41 -18.21 -18.22
C ARG A 154 5.70 -19.38 -17.55
N GLY A 155 4.86 -19.11 -16.54
CA GLY A 155 4.29 -20.12 -15.66
C GLY A 155 5.29 -20.61 -14.62
N ALA A 156 4.97 -21.73 -13.98
CA ALA A 156 5.76 -22.33 -12.91
C ALA A 156 7.24 -22.48 -13.31
N SER A 157 8.13 -22.00 -12.46
CA SER A 157 9.56 -21.88 -12.77
C SER A 157 10.43 -22.26 -11.57
N SER A 158 11.61 -22.82 -11.83
CA SER A 158 12.58 -23.11 -10.78
C SER A 158 13.28 -21.83 -10.31
N ALA A 159 13.81 -21.84 -9.06
CA ALA A 159 14.61 -20.73 -8.53
C ALA A 159 15.78 -20.36 -9.45
N MET A 160 16.42 -21.35 -10.07
CA MET A 160 17.52 -21.12 -11.00
C MET A 160 17.06 -20.36 -12.27
N ALA A 161 15.90 -20.73 -12.82
CA ALA A 161 15.31 -20.06 -13.98
C ALA A 161 14.89 -18.62 -13.64
N LEU A 162 14.29 -18.41 -12.47
CA LEU A 162 13.95 -17.09 -11.96
C LEU A 162 15.19 -16.21 -11.73
N SER A 163 16.26 -16.77 -11.12
CA SER A 163 17.52 -16.05 -10.92
C SER A 163 18.14 -15.61 -12.23
N ALA A 164 18.17 -16.48 -13.23
CA ALA A 164 18.71 -16.16 -14.54
C ALA A 164 17.92 -15.05 -15.25
N ALA A 165 16.60 -15.02 -15.04
CA ALA A 165 15.72 -14.04 -15.66
C ALA A 165 15.74 -12.68 -14.95
N VAL A 166 15.67 -12.67 -13.60
CA VAL A 166 15.44 -11.47 -12.80
C VAL A 166 16.74 -10.85 -12.28
N MET A 167 17.76 -11.68 -12.05
CA MET A 167 19.04 -11.28 -11.45
C MET A 167 20.24 -11.74 -12.29
N PRO A 168 20.28 -11.40 -13.59
CA PRO A 168 21.36 -11.83 -14.46
C PRO A 168 22.71 -11.33 -13.91
N GLY A 169 23.73 -12.19 -13.92
CA GLY A 169 25.04 -11.85 -13.40
C GLY A 169 25.22 -11.96 -11.88
N HIS A 170 24.17 -12.28 -11.13
CA HIS A 170 24.25 -12.57 -9.71
C HIS A 170 24.34 -14.08 -9.46
N ARG A 171 24.79 -14.45 -8.25
CA ARG A 171 24.76 -15.87 -7.83
C ARG A 171 23.31 -16.35 -7.77
N ALA A 172 23.02 -17.54 -8.28
CA ALA A 172 21.69 -18.12 -8.27
C ALA A 172 21.08 -18.23 -6.86
N SER A 173 21.93 -18.36 -5.83
CA SER A 173 21.50 -18.39 -4.43
C SER A 173 20.84 -17.11 -3.94
N ASN A 174 21.09 -15.97 -4.57
CA ASN A 174 20.53 -14.68 -4.14
C ASN A 174 19.01 -14.55 -4.39
N ILE A 175 18.44 -15.47 -5.19
CA ILE A 175 17.00 -15.47 -5.47
C ILE A 175 16.18 -16.05 -4.28
N TYR A 176 16.76 -17.00 -3.51
CA TYR A 176 15.99 -17.71 -2.48
C TYR A 176 15.35 -16.79 -1.43
N PRO A 177 16.05 -15.81 -0.83
CA PRO A 177 15.41 -14.92 0.13
C PRO A 177 14.24 -14.13 -0.46
N GLN A 178 14.27 -13.88 -1.78
CA GLN A 178 13.22 -13.14 -2.47
C GLN A 178 11.99 -14.03 -2.73
N VAL A 179 12.20 -15.25 -3.20
CA VAL A 179 11.10 -16.19 -3.45
C VAL A 179 10.52 -16.73 -2.14
N ASP A 180 11.35 -17.01 -1.13
CA ASP A 180 10.88 -17.45 0.19
C ASP A 180 10.00 -16.38 0.83
N ARG A 181 10.39 -15.10 0.78
CA ARG A 181 9.56 -13.99 1.22
C ARG A 181 8.21 -13.95 0.50
N LEU A 182 8.19 -14.09 -0.84
CA LEU A 182 6.95 -14.08 -1.61
C LEU A 182 6.06 -15.31 -1.30
N VAL A 183 6.66 -16.43 -0.87
CA VAL A 183 5.92 -17.59 -0.35
C VAL A 183 5.31 -17.28 1.02
N ASP A 184 6.10 -16.67 1.93
CA ASP A 184 5.62 -16.26 3.25
C ASP A 184 4.51 -15.19 3.14
N ASP A 185 4.62 -14.28 2.18
CA ASP A 185 3.61 -13.27 1.82
C ASP A 185 2.39 -13.86 1.06
N HIS A 186 2.32 -15.18 0.87
CA HIS A 186 1.25 -15.89 0.15
C HIS A 186 1.02 -15.46 -1.31
N LEU A 187 2.02 -14.89 -1.94
CA LEU A 187 1.99 -14.54 -3.37
C LEU A 187 2.52 -15.66 -4.26
N LEU A 188 3.39 -16.51 -3.73
CA LEU A 188 3.87 -17.70 -4.41
C LEU A 188 3.50 -18.96 -3.63
N HIS A 189 3.33 -20.05 -4.36
CA HIS A 189 3.37 -21.39 -3.78
C HIS A 189 4.54 -22.18 -4.35
N LYS A 190 5.04 -23.11 -3.56
CA LYS A 190 6.15 -23.97 -3.94
C LYS A 190 5.66 -25.40 -4.10
N ASP A 191 5.86 -25.96 -5.28
CA ASP A 191 5.61 -27.38 -5.56
C ASP A 191 6.94 -28.06 -5.96
N GLY A 192 7.47 -28.85 -5.05
CA GLY A 192 8.77 -29.49 -5.22
C GLY A 192 9.90 -28.47 -5.43
N ARG A 193 10.37 -28.33 -6.66
CA ARG A 193 11.42 -27.37 -7.07
C ARG A 193 10.91 -26.19 -7.87
N LEU A 194 9.60 -26.13 -8.11
CA LEU A 194 8.97 -25.07 -8.90
C LEU A 194 8.23 -24.11 -7.98
N TYR A 195 8.22 -22.86 -8.39
CA TYR A 195 7.44 -21.78 -7.79
C TYR A 195 6.41 -21.32 -8.81
N ASP A 196 5.19 -21.06 -8.36
CA ASP A 196 4.12 -20.56 -9.19
C ASP A 196 3.28 -19.52 -8.42
N LEU A 197 2.48 -18.73 -9.18
CA LEU A 197 1.63 -17.70 -8.62
C LEU A 197 0.43 -18.32 -7.88
N THR A 198 0.12 -17.75 -6.70
CA THR A 198 -1.13 -18.06 -6.00
C THR A 198 -2.32 -17.32 -6.63
N SER A 199 -3.54 -17.64 -6.18
CA SER A 199 -4.75 -16.90 -6.56
C SER A 199 -4.65 -15.40 -6.18
N SER A 200 -4.08 -15.08 -5.02
CA SER A 200 -3.86 -13.69 -4.58
C SER A 200 -2.90 -12.94 -5.49
N ALA A 201 -1.82 -13.61 -5.96
CA ALA A 201 -0.90 -13.03 -6.92
C ALA A 201 -1.54 -12.85 -8.30
N HIS A 202 -2.38 -13.78 -8.76
CA HIS A 202 -3.15 -13.61 -9.99
C HIS A 202 -4.12 -12.42 -9.90
N ALA A 203 -4.70 -12.18 -8.73
CA ALA A 203 -5.58 -11.05 -8.45
C ALA A 203 -4.86 -9.69 -8.45
N LEU A 204 -3.51 -9.64 -8.50
CA LEU A 204 -2.73 -8.42 -8.75
C LEU A 204 -2.83 -7.92 -10.19
N ALA A 205 -3.48 -8.66 -11.11
CA ALA A 205 -3.59 -8.26 -12.51
C ALA A 205 -4.10 -6.80 -12.68
N PRO A 206 -5.20 -6.36 -12.06
CA PRO A 206 -5.65 -4.97 -12.16
C PRO A 206 -4.64 -3.95 -11.60
N VAL A 207 -3.90 -4.31 -10.55
CA VAL A 207 -2.85 -3.47 -9.95
C VAL A 207 -1.73 -3.22 -10.97
N TYR A 208 -1.21 -4.29 -11.57
CA TYR A 208 -0.12 -4.16 -12.54
C TYR A 208 -0.56 -3.49 -13.84
N GLN A 209 -1.81 -3.71 -14.27
CA GLN A 209 -2.38 -2.98 -15.42
C GLN A 209 -2.42 -1.47 -15.15
N ALA A 210 -2.95 -1.07 -13.98
CA ALA A 210 -3.07 0.33 -13.60
C ALA A 210 -1.69 0.99 -13.45
N LEU A 211 -0.73 0.33 -12.81
CA LEU A 211 0.64 0.82 -12.67
C LEU A 211 1.35 0.94 -14.02
N SER A 212 1.21 -0.06 -14.89
CA SER A 212 1.79 -0.05 -16.23
C SER A 212 1.19 1.06 -17.10
N ALA A 213 -0.13 1.25 -17.05
CA ALA A 213 -0.79 2.32 -17.78
C ALA A 213 -0.30 3.69 -17.30
N TRP A 214 -0.30 3.94 -15.99
CA TRP A 214 0.19 5.19 -15.41
C TRP A 214 1.68 5.44 -15.72
N ALA A 215 2.54 4.44 -15.50
CA ALA A 215 3.98 4.56 -15.75
C ALA A 215 4.30 4.78 -17.23
N GLY A 216 3.46 4.27 -18.13
CA GLY A 216 3.57 4.44 -19.57
C GLY A 216 2.85 5.65 -20.13
N GLY A 217 2.18 6.47 -19.30
CA GLY A 217 1.36 7.61 -19.75
C GLY A 217 0.19 7.16 -20.65
N ARG A 218 -0.34 5.97 -20.45
CA ARG A 218 -1.42 5.38 -21.22
C ARG A 218 -2.75 5.49 -20.45
N PRO A 219 -3.89 5.56 -21.15
CA PRO A 219 -5.17 5.53 -20.46
C PRO A 219 -5.35 4.20 -19.72
N LEU A 220 -5.99 4.27 -18.55
CA LEU A 220 -6.22 3.11 -17.67
C LEU A 220 -7.17 2.05 -18.27
N THR A 221 -7.92 2.40 -19.30
CA THR A 221 -8.90 1.52 -19.97
C THR A 221 -8.29 0.57 -21.00
N GLY A 222 -6.98 0.65 -21.22
CA GLY A 222 -6.27 -0.19 -22.19
C GLY A 222 -6.08 -1.63 -21.69
N GLU A 223 -6.15 -2.60 -22.62
CA GLU A 223 -5.74 -3.97 -22.34
C GLU A 223 -4.23 -4.06 -22.14
N HIS A 224 -3.81 -4.87 -21.16
CA HIS A 224 -2.41 -5.18 -20.95
C HIS A 224 -2.07 -6.56 -21.53
N PRO A 225 -1.03 -6.68 -22.38
CA PRO A 225 -0.73 -7.96 -23.09
C PRO A 225 -0.54 -9.15 -22.15
N LEU A 226 0.05 -8.92 -20.98
CA LEU A 226 0.35 -9.98 -20.01
C LEU A 226 -0.73 -10.11 -18.93
N TRP A 227 -1.33 -9.00 -18.48
CA TRP A 227 -2.26 -8.97 -17.37
C TRP A 227 -3.73 -8.96 -17.79
N GLY A 228 -4.05 -8.87 -19.12
CA GLY A 228 -5.40 -8.86 -19.65
C GLY A 228 -6.14 -7.53 -19.51
N GLN A 229 -7.47 -7.55 -19.55
CA GLN A 229 -8.30 -6.35 -19.43
C GLN A 229 -8.34 -5.84 -17.99
N GLN A 230 -8.32 -4.52 -17.83
CA GLN A 230 -8.52 -3.89 -16.56
C GLN A 230 -9.99 -3.93 -16.17
N GLN A 231 -10.28 -4.47 -15.00
CA GLN A 231 -11.58 -4.27 -14.37
C GLN A 231 -11.58 -2.86 -13.78
N THR A 232 -12.50 -2.02 -14.25
CA THR A 232 -12.65 -0.67 -13.68
C THR A 232 -13.04 -0.79 -12.21
N PRO A 233 -12.28 -0.21 -11.27
CA PRO A 233 -12.63 -0.29 -9.86
C PRO A 233 -13.97 0.41 -9.65
N THR A 234 -14.93 -0.31 -9.10
CA THR A 234 -16.25 0.22 -8.77
C THR A 234 -16.24 1.08 -7.50
N HIS A 235 -15.07 1.18 -6.85
CA HIS A 235 -14.92 1.89 -5.59
C HIS A 235 -14.47 3.33 -5.81
N VAL A 236 -15.30 4.25 -5.37
CA VAL A 236 -14.93 5.67 -5.26
C VAL A 236 -14.38 5.88 -3.86
N LEU A 237 -13.13 6.34 -3.76
CA LEU A 237 -12.56 6.80 -2.51
C LEU A 237 -13.33 8.03 -2.03
N THR A 238 -14.12 7.88 -0.97
CA THR A 238 -14.77 9.00 -0.30
C THR A 238 -13.85 9.52 0.80
N GLY A 239 -13.08 10.51 0.47
CA GLY A 239 -12.08 11.11 1.36
C GLY A 239 -10.68 10.53 1.16
N PRO A 240 -9.67 11.22 1.71
CA PRO A 240 -8.27 10.94 1.38
C PRO A 240 -7.72 9.62 1.92
N TRP A 241 -8.40 8.93 2.84
CA TRP A 241 -7.90 7.70 3.48
C TRP A 241 -8.95 6.69 3.91
N VAL A 242 -10.23 6.93 3.63
CA VAL A 242 -11.30 6.02 4.05
C VAL A 242 -12.01 5.46 2.84
N THR A 243 -12.07 4.14 2.75
CA THR A 243 -12.96 3.45 1.81
C THR A 243 -14.31 3.34 2.49
N THR A 244 -15.24 4.22 2.17
CA THR A 244 -16.63 4.05 2.62
C THR A 244 -17.34 3.16 1.61
N GLN A 245 -17.42 1.88 1.86
CA GLN A 245 -18.43 1.05 1.22
C GLN A 245 -19.78 1.36 1.86
N ALA A 246 -20.58 2.18 1.21
CA ALA A 246 -22.00 2.11 1.41
C ALA A 246 -22.47 0.77 0.86
N ARG A 247 -22.56 -0.26 1.71
CA ARG A 247 -23.40 -1.41 1.40
C ARG A 247 -24.80 -0.87 1.22
N THR A 248 -25.22 -0.67 -0.01
CA THR A 248 -26.63 -0.53 -0.37
C THR A 248 -27.32 -1.83 -0.01
N ARG A 249 -27.76 -1.93 1.23
CA ARG A 249 -28.85 -2.84 1.57
C ARG A 249 -30.04 -2.38 0.75
N THR A 250 -30.43 -3.15 -0.23
CA THR A 250 -31.71 -3.04 -0.89
C THR A 250 -32.80 -3.01 0.21
N PRO A 251 -33.60 -1.94 0.34
CA PRO A 251 -34.67 -1.98 1.28
C PRO A 251 -35.73 -2.92 0.73
N ALA A 252 -35.93 -4.04 1.40
CA ALA A 252 -37.13 -4.81 1.23
C ALA A 252 -38.31 -3.92 1.63
N VAL A 253 -39.20 -3.73 0.67
CA VAL A 253 -40.49 -3.01 0.85
C VAL A 253 -41.28 -3.71 1.96
N ALA A 254 -41.54 -2.99 3.04
CA ALA A 254 -42.60 -3.32 3.97
C ALA A 254 -43.38 -2.02 4.25
N LEU A 255 -44.56 -1.96 3.67
CA LEU A 255 -45.65 -1.03 4.06
C LEU A 255 -46.07 -1.35 5.50
N ALA A 256 -46.04 -0.37 6.39
CA ALA A 256 -47.10 -0.21 7.44
C ALA A 256 -46.97 1.18 8.08
N ALA A 257 -48.11 1.84 8.17
CA ALA A 257 -48.35 3.13 8.80
C ALA A 257 -48.27 3.05 10.34
N GLY A 258 -47.92 4.19 10.98
CA GLY A 258 -48.09 4.35 12.44
C GLY A 258 -47.24 5.49 13.02
N GLU A 259 -47.88 6.42 13.59
CA GLU A 259 -47.65 7.75 14.17
C GLU A 259 -46.48 7.95 15.19
N PRO A 260 -46.23 9.20 15.66
CA PRO A 260 -44.87 9.66 16.03
C PRO A 260 -44.61 9.54 17.53
N ALA A 261 -43.39 9.13 17.88
CA ALA A 261 -42.94 9.19 19.27
C ALA A 261 -41.47 9.61 19.34
N LEU A 262 -41.25 10.73 20.01
CA LEU A 262 -40.13 11.13 20.86
C LEU A 262 -38.68 10.81 20.38
N LEU A 263 -37.97 11.88 20.08
CA LEU A 263 -36.51 11.91 19.89
C LEU A 263 -35.75 11.28 21.08
N PRO A 264 -34.91 10.31 20.86
CA PRO A 264 -33.82 9.98 21.78
C PRO A 264 -32.56 10.77 21.40
N GLN A 265 -31.99 11.37 22.41
CA GLN A 265 -30.72 12.09 22.38
C GLN A 265 -29.62 11.20 21.88
N THR A 266 -28.85 11.69 20.89
CA THR A 266 -27.63 11.08 20.37
C THR A 266 -26.58 10.99 21.48
N PRO A 267 -26.04 9.81 21.82
CA PRO A 267 -24.84 9.76 22.65
C PRO A 267 -23.65 10.23 21.82
N ALA A 268 -22.91 11.18 22.37
CA ALA A 268 -21.68 11.69 21.81
C ALA A 268 -20.70 10.55 21.57
N ALA A 269 -20.20 10.46 20.34
CA ALA A 269 -19.14 9.53 19.97
C ALA A 269 -17.88 9.79 20.82
N PRO A 270 -17.23 8.76 21.39
CA PRO A 270 -15.97 8.94 22.07
C PRO A 270 -14.89 9.24 21.04
N THR A 271 -14.43 10.48 21.03
CA THR A 271 -13.23 10.91 20.31
C THR A 271 -12.00 10.45 21.06
N THR A 272 -11.58 9.22 20.87
CA THR A 272 -10.26 8.78 21.28
C THR A 272 -9.36 8.76 20.05
N PRO A 273 -8.35 9.64 19.95
CA PRO A 273 -7.44 9.63 18.81
C PRO A 273 -6.59 8.34 18.87
N TRP A 274 -6.51 7.63 17.76
CA TRP A 274 -5.64 6.49 17.56
C TRP A 274 -4.20 6.86 17.88
N ARG A 275 -3.57 6.12 18.79
CA ARG A 275 -2.13 6.27 19.07
C ARG A 275 -1.39 5.26 18.21
N SER A 276 -0.40 5.71 17.47
CA SER A 276 0.47 4.90 16.60
C SER A 276 1.20 3.74 17.30
N ARG A 277 1.15 3.67 18.63
CA ARG A 277 1.70 2.57 19.43
C ARG A 277 0.90 1.27 19.32
N ASP A 278 -0.36 1.35 18.93
CA ASP A 278 -1.26 0.18 18.96
C ASP A 278 -1.18 -0.65 17.66
N LEU A 279 -0.62 -0.07 16.59
CA LEU A 279 -0.46 -0.72 15.29
C LEU A 279 0.88 -1.46 15.10
N PHE A 280 1.86 -1.22 15.97
CA PHE A 280 3.21 -1.79 15.86
C PHE A 280 3.79 -2.26 17.19
N SER A 281 2.97 -2.79 18.11
CA SER A 281 3.48 -3.41 19.33
C SER A 281 4.10 -4.78 19.02
N HIS A 282 5.15 -4.81 18.20
CA HIS A 282 6.18 -5.81 18.38
C HIS A 282 6.82 -5.51 19.74
N GLN A 283 6.42 -6.22 20.78
CA GLN A 283 7.08 -6.20 22.06
C GLN A 283 8.52 -6.65 21.84
N THR A 284 9.41 -5.69 21.68
CA THR A 284 10.84 -5.94 21.85
C THR A 284 11.01 -6.32 23.32
N PRO A 285 11.53 -7.52 23.63
CA PRO A 285 11.75 -7.91 25.03
C PRO A 285 12.66 -6.86 25.66
N ALA A 286 12.23 -6.33 26.80
CA ALA A 286 12.98 -5.34 27.55
C ALA A 286 14.36 -5.92 27.87
N ARG A 287 15.40 -5.26 27.39
CA ARG A 287 16.78 -5.56 27.73
C ARG A 287 16.94 -5.42 29.24
N PRO A 288 17.37 -6.47 29.98
CA PRO A 288 17.55 -6.34 31.40
C PRO A 288 18.57 -5.24 31.71
N LEU A 289 18.17 -4.30 32.55
CA LEU A 289 19.05 -3.25 33.08
C LEU A 289 20.20 -3.93 33.82
N ALA A 290 21.41 -3.72 33.34
CA ALA A 290 22.62 -4.14 34.06
C ALA A 290 22.66 -3.40 35.41
N LEU A 291 22.70 -4.16 36.46
CA LEU A 291 22.89 -3.65 37.81
C LEU A 291 24.28 -2.95 37.90
N PRO A 292 24.40 -1.83 38.61
CA PRO A 292 25.68 -1.16 38.82
C PRO A 292 26.59 -2.07 39.63
N GLN A 293 27.77 -2.37 39.12
CA GLN A 293 28.82 -3.05 39.85
C GLN A 293 29.34 -2.09 40.92
N THR A 294 29.05 -2.40 42.18
CA THR A 294 29.69 -1.77 43.35
C THR A 294 31.17 -2.08 43.35
N GLY A 295 31.98 -1.02 43.39
CA GLY A 295 33.43 -1.09 43.44
C GLY A 295 33.96 -1.84 44.66
N GLY A 296 34.85 -2.77 44.44
CA GLY A 296 35.68 -3.38 45.49
C GLY A 296 36.98 -2.59 45.70
N PRO A 297 37.55 -2.64 46.89
CA PRO A 297 38.64 -1.72 47.29
C PRO A 297 39.98 -2.07 46.67
N ARG A 298 40.76 -1.02 46.38
CA ARG A 298 42.17 -1.07 46.01
C ARG A 298 43.05 -1.62 47.10
N ARG A 299 43.92 -2.53 46.81
CA ARG A 299 45.24 -2.70 47.35
C ARG A 299 46.24 -2.97 46.22
#